data_4a858620ead59e980b54ace3b5c24018
#
_entry.id   4a858620ead59e980b54ace3b5c24018
#
_cell.length_a   1.000
_cell.length_b   1.000
_cell.length_c   1.000
_cell.angle_alpha   90.00
_cell.angle_beta   90.00
_cell.angle_gamma   90.00
#
_symmetry.space_group_name_H-M   'P 1'
#
loop_
_entity.id
_entity.type
_entity.pdbx_description
1 polymer ?
#
loop_
_entity_poly.entity_id
_entity_poly.type
_entity_poly.pdbx_seq_one_letter_code
_entity_poly.pdbx_strand_id
1 'polypeptide(L)'
;RRQLQQLPVAQRVYDRVKRQRLPKDVPDFRISDAAGRDAPLVFARKSGKPLTDPLSGFFTYRGYREVFLTASLSQAGTIAEEQWVLGRDLNDAGDAANLALDVRRLYFQDYLRQWDDLLADLTVVPITNVTQAADVLRILSGPTSPFRKLLEAVARETDLQKGDRLVAAQVKKAADGTVDKLKQRLGSLDRKSTRLNS
;
A
#
# COMPACT_ATOMS: atom_id res chain seq x y z
N ARG A 1 -8.40 20.13 21.11
CA ARG A 1 -9.80 19.92 20.68
C ARG A 1 -9.96 19.71 19.16
N ARG A 2 -9.09 20.28 18.27
CA ARG A 2 -9.16 20.10 16.80
C ARG A 2 -8.86 18.65 16.36
N GLN A 3 -7.88 17.97 16.95
CA GLN A 3 -7.51 16.59 16.61
C GLN A 3 -8.63 15.56 16.84
N LEU A 4 -9.45 15.73 17.88
CA LEU A 4 -10.56 14.81 18.19
C LEU A 4 -11.73 14.90 17.19
N GLN A 5 -11.85 16.00 16.45
CA GLN A 5 -12.88 16.18 15.42
C GLN A 5 -12.46 15.65 14.04
N GLN A 6 -11.18 15.47 13.79
CA GLN A 6 -10.66 14.97 12.50
C GLN A 6 -10.69 13.44 12.38
N LEU A 7 -10.58 12.71 13.50
CA LEU A 7 -10.65 11.24 13.50
C LEU A 7 -11.92 10.67 12.83
N PRO A 8 -13.14 11.19 13.12
CA PRO A 8 -14.32 10.70 12.41
C PRO A 8 -14.33 10.97 10.90
N VAL A 9 -13.67 12.04 10.46
CA VAL A 9 -13.55 12.37 9.03
C VAL A 9 -12.55 11.42 8.37
N ALA A 10 -11.37 11.23 8.96
CA ALA A 10 -10.35 10.30 8.49
C ALA A 10 -10.90 8.87 8.37
N GLN A 11 -11.67 8.41 9.36
CA GLN A 11 -12.30 7.09 9.33
C GLN A 11 -13.28 6.96 8.16
N ARG A 12 -14.14 7.95 7.93
CA ARG A 12 -15.09 7.94 6.79
C ARG A 12 -14.39 7.91 5.45
N VAL A 13 -13.30 8.67 5.29
CA VAL A 13 -12.46 8.66 4.09
C VAL A 13 -11.86 7.29 3.89
N TYR A 14 -11.22 6.75 4.93
CA TYR A 14 -10.60 5.43 4.89
C TYR A 14 -11.61 4.34 4.52
N ASP A 15 -12.78 4.32 5.17
CA ASP A 15 -13.84 3.35 4.90
C ASP A 15 -14.38 3.46 3.46
N ARG A 16 -14.45 4.67 2.90
CA ARG A 16 -14.83 4.89 1.50
C ARG A 16 -13.77 4.32 0.55
N VAL A 17 -12.49 4.58 0.81
CA VAL A 17 -11.38 4.04 0.02
C VAL A 17 -11.33 2.52 0.10
N LYS A 18 -11.47 1.95 1.29
CA LYS A 18 -11.46 0.49 1.53
C LYS A 18 -12.60 -0.25 0.82
N ARG A 19 -13.75 0.39 0.63
CA ARG A 19 -14.92 -0.18 -0.07
C ARG A 19 -14.85 -0.06 -1.59
N GLN A 20 -13.86 0.61 -2.14
CA GLN A 20 -13.72 0.70 -3.60
C GLN A 20 -13.46 -0.68 -4.20
N ARG A 21 -14.01 -0.90 -5.39
CA ARG A 21 -13.74 -2.12 -6.14
C ARG A 21 -12.28 -2.13 -6.58
N LEU A 22 -11.59 -3.20 -6.24
CA LEU A 22 -10.21 -3.37 -6.67
C LEU A 22 -10.13 -3.56 -8.19
N PRO A 23 -9.14 -2.96 -8.85
CA PRO A 23 -8.81 -3.25 -10.25
C PRO A 23 -8.47 -4.74 -10.42
N LYS A 24 -8.76 -5.30 -11.61
CA LYS A 24 -8.54 -6.72 -11.89
C LYS A 24 -7.06 -7.13 -11.87
N ASP A 25 -6.18 -6.17 -12.05
CA ASP A 25 -4.72 -6.33 -12.03
C ASP A 25 -4.11 -6.22 -10.62
N VAL A 26 -4.94 -6.00 -9.59
CA VAL A 26 -4.54 -6.05 -8.18
C VAL A 26 -5.07 -7.35 -7.56
N PRO A 27 -4.31 -8.46 -7.67
CA PRO A 27 -4.75 -9.76 -7.19
C PRO A 27 -4.71 -9.82 -5.66
N ASP A 28 -5.57 -10.67 -5.11
CA ASP A 28 -5.49 -11.07 -3.72
C ASP A 28 -4.23 -11.91 -3.47
N PHE A 29 -3.69 -11.81 -2.25
CA PHE A 29 -2.60 -12.67 -1.82
C PHE A 29 -3.13 -13.97 -1.25
N ARG A 30 -2.59 -15.12 -1.70
CA ARG A 30 -2.91 -16.46 -1.19
C ARG A 30 -1.63 -17.19 -0.80
N ILE A 31 -1.68 -17.87 0.36
CA ILE A 31 -0.55 -18.66 0.84
C ILE A 31 -0.24 -19.80 -0.16
N SER A 32 -1.27 -20.43 -0.74
CA SER A 32 -1.13 -21.48 -1.75
C SER A 32 -0.29 -21.04 -2.95
N ASP A 33 -0.53 -19.83 -3.43
CA ASP A 33 0.15 -19.29 -4.60
C ASP A 33 1.58 -18.84 -4.26
N ALA A 34 1.73 -18.23 -3.08
CA ALA A 34 3.01 -17.74 -2.60
C ALA A 34 4.00 -18.85 -2.25
N ALA A 35 3.55 -19.87 -1.53
CA ALA A 35 4.40 -20.99 -1.08
C ALA A 35 4.53 -22.10 -2.14
N GLY A 36 3.64 -22.12 -3.14
CA GLY A 36 3.68 -23.06 -4.25
C GLY A 36 3.00 -24.39 -3.97
N ARG A 37 3.18 -25.33 -4.93
CA ARG A 37 2.44 -26.61 -4.97
C ARG A 37 2.55 -27.46 -3.70
N ASP A 38 3.73 -27.45 -3.07
CA ASP A 38 4.00 -28.28 -1.90
C ASP A 38 3.55 -27.62 -0.57
N ALA A 39 2.95 -26.43 -0.64
CA ALA A 39 2.46 -25.72 0.54
C ALA A 39 1.51 -26.56 1.42
N PRO A 40 0.52 -27.30 0.88
CA PRO A 40 -0.39 -28.10 1.71
C PRO A 40 0.26 -29.29 2.41
N LEU A 41 1.45 -29.71 1.94
CA LEU A 41 2.21 -30.79 2.57
C LEU A 41 2.96 -30.33 3.82
N VAL A 42 3.11 -29.00 3.99
CA VAL A 42 3.95 -28.41 5.02
C VAL A 42 3.14 -27.48 5.92
N PHE A 43 2.21 -26.74 5.37
CA PHE A 43 1.46 -25.71 6.07
C PHE A 43 -0.01 -26.06 6.24
N ALA A 44 -0.54 -25.65 7.37
CA ALA A 44 -1.96 -25.63 7.68
C ALA A 44 -2.31 -24.28 8.33
N ARG A 45 -3.58 -23.96 8.41
CA ARG A 45 -4.06 -22.81 9.18
C ARG A 45 -4.68 -23.30 10.50
N LYS A 46 -4.33 -22.66 11.61
CA LYS A 46 -4.89 -22.95 12.94
C LYS A 46 -6.40 -22.78 12.98
N SER A 47 -6.92 -21.82 12.21
CA SER A 47 -8.35 -21.56 12.05
C SER A 47 -9.09 -22.65 11.26
N GLY A 48 -8.39 -23.59 10.62
CA GLY A 48 -8.96 -24.58 9.72
C GLY A 48 -9.33 -24.04 8.33
N LYS A 49 -9.11 -22.78 8.05
CA LYS A 49 -9.33 -22.20 6.72
C LYS A 49 -8.35 -22.79 5.70
N PRO A 50 -8.73 -22.90 4.42
CA PRO A 50 -7.82 -23.38 3.39
C PRO A 50 -6.69 -22.35 3.13
N LEU A 51 -5.53 -22.83 2.64
CA LEU A 51 -4.41 -21.98 2.23
C LEU A 51 -4.74 -21.09 1.02
N THR A 52 -5.82 -21.41 0.31
CA THR A 52 -6.38 -20.64 -0.80
C THR A 52 -7.26 -19.48 -0.35
N ASP A 53 -7.64 -19.40 0.95
CA ASP A 53 -8.43 -18.28 1.50
C ASP A 53 -7.62 -16.98 1.38
N PRO A 54 -8.14 -15.97 0.66
CA PRO A 54 -7.33 -14.83 0.26
C PRO A 54 -7.19 -13.76 1.36
N LEU A 55 -6.03 -13.14 1.41
CA LEU A 55 -5.87 -11.78 1.92
C LEU A 55 -6.22 -10.81 0.80
N SER A 56 -7.08 -9.84 1.08
CA SER A 56 -7.52 -8.88 0.06
C SER A 56 -6.33 -8.16 -0.61
N GLY A 57 -6.37 -8.06 -1.92
CA GLY A 57 -5.40 -7.34 -2.73
C GLY A 57 -5.20 -5.88 -2.30
N PHE A 58 -6.17 -5.28 -1.58
CA PHE A 58 -6.04 -3.96 -0.98
C PHE A 58 -4.87 -3.86 0.00
N PHE A 59 -4.52 -4.97 0.68
CA PHE A 59 -3.42 -5.07 1.64
C PHE A 59 -2.15 -5.69 1.04
N THR A 60 -1.98 -5.62 -0.28
CA THR A 60 -0.74 -5.98 -0.98
C THR A 60 0.06 -4.72 -1.34
N TYR A 61 1.30 -4.89 -1.76
CA TYR A 61 2.12 -3.80 -2.30
C TYR A 61 1.42 -3.05 -3.45
N ARG A 62 0.80 -3.80 -4.38
CA ARG A 62 0.06 -3.19 -5.48
C ARG A 62 -1.20 -2.47 -5.01
N GLY A 63 -1.94 -3.06 -4.08
CA GLY A 63 -3.12 -2.43 -3.47
C GLY A 63 -2.79 -1.12 -2.78
N TYR A 64 -1.69 -1.07 -2.04
CA TYR A 64 -1.20 0.17 -1.44
C TYR A 64 -0.89 1.24 -2.50
N ARG A 65 -0.11 0.88 -3.51
CA ARG A 65 0.40 1.82 -4.50
C ARG A 65 -0.66 2.29 -5.49
N GLU A 66 -1.42 1.35 -6.05
CA GLU A 66 -2.31 1.62 -7.19
C GLU A 66 -3.73 2.01 -6.74
N VAL A 67 -4.15 1.55 -5.57
CA VAL A 67 -5.49 1.80 -5.05
C VAL A 67 -5.46 2.82 -3.92
N PHE A 68 -4.78 2.49 -2.81
CA PHE A 68 -4.82 3.34 -1.61
C PHE A 68 -4.22 4.73 -1.85
N LEU A 69 -2.99 4.83 -2.38
CA LEU A 69 -2.34 6.13 -2.61
C LEU A 69 -3.13 6.98 -3.60
N THR A 70 -3.59 6.39 -4.71
CA THR A 70 -4.36 7.11 -5.73
C THR A 70 -5.70 7.60 -5.19
N ALA A 71 -6.44 6.73 -4.49
CA ALA A 71 -7.73 7.06 -3.93
C ALA A 71 -7.63 8.06 -2.77
N SER A 72 -6.63 7.94 -1.91
CA SER A 72 -6.44 8.87 -0.78
C SER A 72 -6.13 10.29 -1.25
N LEU A 73 -5.34 10.44 -2.32
CA LEU A 73 -5.06 11.76 -2.93
C LEU A 73 -6.32 12.36 -3.57
N SER A 74 -7.09 11.56 -4.32
CA SER A 74 -8.34 11.99 -4.94
C SER A 74 -9.39 12.41 -3.90
N GLN A 75 -9.57 11.61 -2.84
CA GLN A 75 -10.56 11.89 -1.79
C GLN A 75 -10.19 13.09 -0.93
N ALA A 76 -8.91 13.35 -0.68
CA ALA A 76 -8.47 14.54 0.03
C ALA A 76 -8.86 15.83 -0.72
N GLY A 77 -8.75 15.82 -2.06
CA GLY A 77 -9.21 16.93 -2.91
C GLY A 77 -10.72 17.14 -2.83
N THR A 78 -11.50 16.08 -2.97
CA THR A 78 -12.98 16.15 -2.95
C THR A 78 -13.51 16.65 -1.59
N ILE A 79 -12.90 16.22 -0.48
CA ILE A 79 -13.33 16.66 0.86
C ILE A 79 -12.96 18.13 1.09
N ALA A 80 -11.81 18.58 0.58
CA ALA A 80 -11.45 19.98 0.63
C ALA A 80 -12.49 20.85 -0.11
N GLU A 81 -12.96 20.41 -1.27
CA GLU A 81 -14.02 21.07 -2.05
C GLU A 81 -15.38 21.03 -1.34
N GLU A 82 -15.80 19.90 -0.78
CA GLU A 82 -17.07 19.77 -0.04
C GLU A 82 -17.09 20.65 1.23
N GLN A 83 -15.98 20.77 1.93
CA GLN A 83 -15.90 21.61 3.13
C GLN A 83 -15.88 23.11 2.80
N TRP A 84 -15.28 23.49 1.67
CA TRP A 84 -15.34 24.87 1.17
C TRP A 84 -16.80 25.28 0.85
N VAL A 85 -17.58 24.41 0.23
CA VAL A 85 -19.01 24.66 -0.08
C VAL A 85 -19.85 24.80 1.21
N LEU A 86 -19.46 24.14 2.31
CA LEU A 86 -20.14 24.19 3.60
C LEU A 86 -19.70 25.36 4.49
N GLY A 87 -18.88 26.30 3.96
CA GLY A 87 -18.43 27.49 4.69
C GLY A 87 -17.54 27.17 5.92
N ARG A 88 -16.98 25.97 5.98
CA ARG A 88 -15.96 25.61 6.95
C ARG A 88 -14.60 25.88 6.30
N ASP A 89 -14.02 27.00 6.68
CA ASP A 89 -12.68 27.38 6.24
C ASP A 89 -11.66 26.27 6.60
N LEU A 90 -11.40 25.37 5.67
CA LEU A 90 -10.10 24.70 5.62
C LEU A 90 -9.08 25.71 5.08
N ASN A 91 -8.87 26.78 5.83
CA ASN A 91 -7.90 27.82 5.46
C ASN A 91 -6.46 27.37 5.67
N ASP A 92 -6.24 26.08 6.01
CA ASP A 92 -4.90 25.56 6.24
C ASP A 92 -4.65 24.34 5.34
N ALA A 93 -3.73 24.50 4.39
CA ALA A 93 -3.10 23.36 3.70
C ALA A 93 -2.59 22.32 4.72
N GLY A 94 -2.36 22.72 5.97
CA GLY A 94 -2.06 21.88 7.11
C GLY A 94 -3.19 20.91 7.50
N ASP A 95 -4.44 21.30 7.42
CA ASP A 95 -5.57 20.44 7.80
C ASP A 95 -5.79 19.31 6.79
N ALA A 96 -5.62 19.57 5.49
CA ALA A 96 -5.68 18.54 4.45
C ALA A 96 -4.50 17.55 4.56
N ALA A 97 -3.30 18.05 4.85
CA ALA A 97 -2.12 17.22 5.05
C ALA A 97 -2.28 16.33 6.30
N ASN A 98 -2.79 16.86 7.41
CA ASN A 98 -3.07 16.10 8.63
C ASN A 98 -4.12 15.03 8.40
N LEU A 99 -5.20 15.33 7.65
CA LEU A 99 -6.22 14.35 7.28
C LEU A 99 -5.61 13.20 6.46
N ALA A 100 -4.78 13.52 5.47
CA ALA A 100 -4.10 12.50 4.67
C ALA A 100 -3.18 11.59 5.52
N LEU A 101 -2.47 12.16 6.50
CA LEU A 101 -1.66 11.40 7.45
C LEU A 101 -2.49 10.50 8.34
N ASP A 102 -3.65 10.97 8.83
CA ASP A 102 -4.54 10.17 9.67
C ASP A 102 -5.19 9.03 8.87
N VAL A 103 -5.61 9.25 7.63
CA VAL A 103 -6.12 8.20 6.72
C VAL A 103 -5.02 7.16 6.45
N ARG A 104 -3.79 7.60 6.22
CA ARG A 104 -2.63 6.70 6.02
C ARG A 104 -2.32 5.88 7.27
N ARG A 105 -2.42 6.47 8.47
CA ARG A 105 -2.27 5.77 9.74
C ARG A 105 -3.30 4.65 9.90
N LEU A 106 -4.58 4.93 9.61
CA LEU A 106 -5.66 3.94 9.66
C LEU A 106 -5.40 2.78 8.68
N TYR A 107 -4.95 3.09 7.47
CA TYR A 107 -4.55 2.06 6.50
C TYR A 107 -3.43 1.17 7.06
N PHE A 108 -2.35 1.74 7.57
CA PHE A 108 -1.23 0.95 8.08
C PHE A 108 -1.59 0.12 9.31
N GLN A 109 -2.44 0.62 10.19
CA GLN A 109 -2.94 -0.16 11.33
C GLN A 109 -3.73 -1.38 10.86
N ASP A 110 -4.62 -1.20 9.87
CA ASP A 110 -5.40 -2.30 9.32
C ASP A 110 -4.53 -3.26 8.50
N TYR A 111 -3.59 -2.72 7.71
CA TYR A 111 -2.61 -3.47 6.94
C TYR A 111 -1.77 -4.42 7.83
N LEU A 112 -1.17 -3.89 8.88
CA LEU A 112 -0.36 -4.68 9.82
C LEU A 112 -1.22 -5.77 10.47
N ARG A 113 -2.42 -5.43 10.95
CA ARG A 113 -3.33 -6.41 11.55
C ARG A 113 -3.68 -7.53 10.58
N GLN A 114 -3.99 -7.23 9.33
CA GLN A 114 -4.34 -8.25 8.34
C GLN A 114 -3.18 -9.22 8.05
N TRP A 115 -1.95 -8.71 7.97
CA TRP A 115 -0.77 -9.54 7.79
C TRP A 115 -0.42 -10.33 9.04
N ASP A 116 -0.49 -9.72 10.22
CA ASP A 116 -0.24 -10.38 11.49
C ASP A 116 -1.25 -11.52 11.71
N ASP A 117 -2.54 -11.28 11.48
CA ASP A 117 -3.59 -12.29 11.59
C ASP A 117 -3.33 -13.46 10.63
N LEU A 118 -2.96 -13.18 9.36
CA LEU A 118 -2.67 -14.20 8.36
C LEU A 118 -1.47 -15.06 8.76
N LEU A 119 -0.37 -14.43 9.19
CA LEU A 119 0.87 -15.11 9.54
C LEU A 119 0.76 -15.84 10.89
N ALA A 120 0.07 -15.26 11.87
CA ALA A 120 -0.17 -15.90 13.17
C ALA A 120 -1.08 -17.14 13.07
N ASP A 121 -1.97 -17.16 12.08
CA ASP A 121 -2.85 -18.30 11.81
C ASP A 121 -2.12 -19.45 11.08
N LEU A 122 -0.97 -19.19 10.46
CA LEU A 122 -0.20 -20.21 9.77
C LEU A 122 0.54 -21.13 10.77
N THR A 123 0.55 -22.42 10.48
CA THR A 123 1.26 -23.44 11.26
C THR A 123 1.78 -24.54 10.35
N VAL A 124 2.71 -25.34 10.86
CA VAL A 124 3.14 -26.57 10.17
C VAL A 124 2.04 -27.63 10.35
N VAL A 125 1.83 -28.46 9.32
CA VAL A 125 0.90 -29.59 9.40
C VAL A 125 1.22 -30.45 10.62
N PRO A 126 0.21 -31.03 11.33
CA PRO A 126 0.44 -31.95 12.44
C PRO A 126 1.27 -33.13 11.97
N ILE A 127 2.38 -33.39 12.65
CA ILE A 127 3.27 -34.52 12.36
C ILE A 127 2.84 -35.69 13.25
N THR A 128 2.41 -36.81 12.66
CA THR A 128 1.87 -37.95 13.36
C THR A 128 2.85 -39.14 13.45
N ASN A 129 3.88 -39.15 12.60
CA ASN A 129 4.88 -40.23 12.58
C ASN A 129 6.23 -39.72 12.03
N VAL A 130 7.29 -40.53 12.24
CA VAL A 130 8.68 -40.18 11.86
C VAL A 130 8.85 -40.04 10.34
N THR A 131 8.16 -40.86 9.56
CA THR A 131 8.24 -40.82 8.11
C THR A 131 7.70 -39.48 7.59
N GLN A 132 6.54 -39.06 8.09
CA GLN A 132 5.96 -37.75 7.76
C GLN A 132 6.87 -36.59 8.20
N ALA A 133 7.49 -36.73 9.39
CA ALA A 133 8.47 -35.71 9.83
C ALA A 133 9.64 -35.58 8.87
N ALA A 134 10.20 -36.71 8.43
CA ALA A 134 11.30 -36.72 7.46
C ALA A 134 10.90 -36.10 6.12
N ASP A 135 9.69 -36.38 5.62
CA ASP A 135 9.17 -35.82 4.37
C ASP A 135 8.96 -34.31 4.49
N VAL A 136 8.35 -33.82 5.56
CA VAL A 136 8.15 -32.39 5.81
C VAL A 136 9.50 -31.67 5.90
N LEU A 137 10.46 -32.23 6.65
CA LEU A 137 11.80 -31.64 6.75
C LEU A 137 12.54 -31.62 5.42
N ARG A 138 12.43 -32.68 4.63
CA ARG A 138 13.03 -32.76 3.28
C ARG A 138 12.46 -31.67 2.35
N ILE A 139 11.13 -31.45 2.39
CA ILE A 139 10.48 -30.41 1.60
C ILE A 139 10.91 -29.01 2.07
N LEU A 140 10.98 -28.79 3.40
CA LEU A 140 11.36 -27.51 3.98
C LEU A 140 12.84 -27.14 3.71
N SER A 141 13.73 -28.12 3.72
CA SER A 141 15.17 -27.91 3.50
C SER A 141 15.56 -27.87 2.02
N GLY A 142 14.63 -28.22 1.13
CA GLY A 142 14.90 -28.27 -0.30
C GLY A 142 15.13 -26.88 -0.95
N PRO A 143 15.72 -26.82 -2.15
CA PRO A 143 15.99 -25.56 -2.86
C PRO A 143 14.70 -24.84 -3.27
N THR A 144 13.60 -25.56 -3.43
CA THR A 144 12.26 -25.03 -3.75
C THR A 144 11.36 -24.95 -2.53
N SER A 145 11.94 -24.81 -1.33
CA SER A 145 11.22 -24.81 -0.05
C SER A 145 10.00 -23.87 -0.07
N PRO A 146 8.80 -24.38 0.27
CA PRO A 146 7.60 -23.57 0.41
C PRO A 146 7.75 -22.46 1.45
N PHE A 147 8.52 -22.69 2.48
CA PHE A 147 8.82 -21.70 3.51
C PHE A 147 9.63 -20.53 2.97
N ARG A 148 10.70 -20.81 2.20
CA ARG A 148 11.49 -19.76 1.55
C ARG A 148 10.65 -18.94 0.59
N LYS A 149 9.87 -19.61 -0.28
CA LYS A 149 8.99 -18.92 -1.24
C LYS A 149 7.97 -18.03 -0.54
N LEU A 150 7.36 -18.51 0.54
CA LEU A 150 6.41 -17.73 1.32
C LEU A 150 7.08 -16.50 1.94
N LEU A 151 8.25 -16.65 2.57
CA LEU A 151 8.97 -15.52 3.15
C LEU A 151 9.36 -14.46 2.08
N GLU A 152 9.84 -14.91 0.93
CA GLU A 152 10.17 -14.01 -0.19
C GLU A 152 8.92 -13.28 -0.71
N ALA A 153 7.78 -13.98 -0.79
CA ALA A 153 6.53 -13.37 -1.21
C ALA A 153 6.02 -12.36 -0.18
N VAL A 154 6.01 -12.72 1.12
CA VAL A 154 5.62 -11.81 2.20
C VAL A 154 6.53 -10.57 2.21
N ALA A 155 7.86 -10.76 2.15
CA ALA A 155 8.80 -9.64 2.12
C ALA A 155 8.56 -8.71 0.91
N ARG A 156 8.24 -9.26 -0.26
CA ARG A 156 7.92 -8.47 -1.46
C ARG A 156 6.64 -7.66 -1.29
N GLU A 157 5.60 -8.26 -0.70
CA GLU A 157 4.32 -7.59 -0.49
C GLU A 157 4.36 -6.57 0.65
N THR A 158 5.24 -6.76 1.65
CA THR A 158 5.32 -5.88 2.83
C THR A 158 6.37 -4.78 2.72
N ASP A 159 7.22 -4.78 1.70
CA ASP A 159 8.19 -3.70 1.44
C ASP A 159 7.53 -2.48 0.77
N LEU A 160 6.67 -1.81 1.53
CA LEU A 160 5.93 -0.63 1.04
C LEU A 160 6.86 0.59 0.79
N GLN A 161 8.04 0.62 1.40
CA GLN A 161 9.00 1.73 1.23
C GLN A 161 9.57 1.83 -0.18
N LYS A 162 9.65 0.72 -0.91
CA LYS A 162 10.03 0.76 -2.33
C LYS A 162 9.10 1.65 -3.15
N GLY A 163 7.80 1.63 -2.86
CA GLY A 163 6.80 2.49 -3.51
C GLY A 163 7.00 3.95 -3.19
N ASP A 164 7.20 4.28 -1.93
CA ASP A 164 7.37 5.65 -1.46
C ASP A 164 8.64 6.29 -2.05
N ARG A 165 9.74 5.55 -2.16
CA ARG A 165 10.99 6.03 -2.78
C ARG A 165 10.82 6.30 -4.28
N LEU A 166 10.08 5.46 -4.99
CA LEU A 166 9.82 5.65 -6.42
C LEU A 166 8.89 6.84 -6.67
N VAL A 167 7.85 7.00 -5.85
CA VAL A 167 6.94 8.15 -5.92
C VAL A 167 7.68 9.44 -5.58
N ALA A 168 8.48 9.46 -4.53
CA ALA A 168 9.30 10.62 -4.17
C ALA A 168 10.30 10.99 -5.28
N ALA A 169 10.93 10.00 -5.91
CA ALA A 169 11.82 10.23 -7.05
C ALA A 169 11.08 10.77 -8.28
N GLN A 170 9.86 10.28 -8.57
CA GLN A 170 9.04 10.78 -9.67
C GLN A 170 8.52 12.19 -9.42
N VAL A 171 8.07 12.49 -8.18
CA VAL A 171 7.64 13.84 -7.78
C VAL A 171 8.81 14.82 -7.88
N LYS A 172 9.99 14.43 -7.40
CA LYS A 172 11.20 15.25 -7.52
C LYS A 172 11.55 15.51 -8.98
N LYS A 173 11.54 14.49 -9.84
CA LYS A 173 11.81 14.62 -11.27
C LYS A 173 10.79 15.51 -12.00
N ALA A 174 9.51 15.43 -11.62
CA ALA A 174 8.46 16.28 -12.17
C ALA A 174 8.63 17.75 -11.71
N ALA A 175 8.98 17.97 -10.44
CA ALA A 175 9.25 19.29 -9.90
C ALA A 175 10.48 19.93 -10.57
N ASP A 176 11.59 19.17 -10.70
CA ASP A 176 12.81 19.64 -11.36
C ASP A 176 12.54 20.00 -12.84
N GLY A 177 11.79 19.16 -13.56
CA GLY A 177 11.41 19.41 -14.95
C GLY A 177 10.50 20.65 -15.13
N THR A 178 9.67 20.97 -14.13
CA THR A 178 8.83 22.18 -14.14
C THR A 178 9.65 23.44 -13.86
N VAL A 179 10.60 23.36 -12.94
CA VAL A 179 11.53 24.46 -12.63
C VAL A 179 12.42 24.79 -13.85
N ASP A 180 12.91 23.77 -14.55
CA ASP A 180 13.73 23.97 -15.76
C ASP A 180 12.92 24.61 -16.91
N LYS A 181 11.67 24.20 -17.11
CA LYS A 181 10.78 24.86 -18.09
C LYS A 181 10.48 26.31 -17.74
N LEU A 182 10.31 26.63 -16.46
CA LEU A 182 10.13 28.02 -15.98
C LEU A 182 11.39 28.84 -16.19
N LYS A 183 12.56 28.31 -15.88
CA LYS A 183 13.85 28.99 -16.13
C LYS A 183 14.07 29.27 -17.63
N GLN A 184 13.75 28.28 -18.49
CA GLN A 184 13.85 28.49 -19.95
C GLN A 184 12.88 29.57 -20.45
N ARG A 185 11.65 29.61 -19.93
CA ARG A 185 10.67 30.66 -20.27
C ARG A 185 11.11 32.04 -19.79
N LEU A 186 11.61 32.14 -18.57
CA LEU A 186 12.14 33.40 -18.02
C LEU A 186 13.36 33.90 -18.80
N GLY A 187 14.31 33.02 -19.12
CA GLY A 187 15.49 33.35 -19.91
C GLY A 187 15.17 33.71 -21.38
N SER A 188 14.02 33.27 -21.90
CA SER A 188 13.56 33.71 -23.25
C SER A 188 12.88 35.10 -23.24
N LEU A 189 12.26 35.47 -22.12
CA LEU A 189 11.67 36.81 -21.94
C LEU A 189 12.74 37.89 -21.76
N ASP A 190 13.81 37.57 -21.05
CA ASP A 190 14.94 38.50 -20.82
C ASP A 190 15.68 38.82 -22.11
N ARG A 191 15.87 37.81 -22.99
CA ARG A 191 16.45 38.04 -24.34
C ARG A 191 15.56 38.85 -25.28
N LYS A 192 14.23 38.86 -25.10
CA LYS A 192 13.30 39.70 -25.88
C LYS A 192 13.31 41.15 -25.41
N SER A 193 13.43 41.35 -24.10
CA SER A 193 13.50 42.67 -23.49
C SER A 193 14.75 43.46 -23.92
N THR A 194 15.90 42.78 -24.04
CA THR A 194 17.18 43.39 -24.43
C THR A 194 17.23 43.80 -25.93
N ARG A 195 16.38 43.19 -26.78
CA ARG A 195 16.31 43.56 -28.23
C ARG A 195 15.37 44.70 -28.54
N LEU A 196 14.54 45.15 -27.60
CA LEU A 196 13.61 46.27 -27.78
C LEU A 196 14.19 47.62 -27.31
N ASN A 197 15.38 47.63 -26.68
CA ASN A 197 16.06 48.83 -26.19
C ASN A 197 17.37 49.11 -26.93
N SER A 198 17.53 48.57 -28.14
CA SER A 198 18.57 48.92 -29.12
C SER A 198 17.89 49.45 -30.36
#